data_0830fd56e3970f3b4ec16f450b2a5f87
#
_entry.id   0830fd56e3970f3b4ec16f450b2a5f87
#
_cell.length_a   1.000
_cell.length_b   1.000
_cell.length_c   1.000
_cell.angle_alpha   90.00
_cell.angle_beta   90.00
_cell.angle_gamma   90.00
#
_symmetry.space_group_name_H-M   'P 1'
#
loop_
_entity.id
_entity.type
_entity.pdbx_description
1 polymer ?
#
loop_
_entity_poly.entity_id
_entity_poly.type
_entity_poly.pdbx_seq_one_letter_code
_entity_poly.pdbx_strand_id
1 'polypeptide(L)'
;QRQMCIRDRAMYNSDGSEGAMCGNGVRCIAKYVYDYGLTDKTTITIETKGGIKELDLTVEDGKVTWVKVDMEAPITKASQIPAIYDDLDEVIDQPVIVDGKEYNITCISMGNPHGVVFVDSVADIDIEKIGPKFENHPMFPDRVNTEFIELVDDKTIKMRVWERGAGETLACGTGACASAYASYLNKKTGKKVLVHLLGGDLQIEYDEEKDTIFMTGPATTVFDGEIDLTGIDD
;
A
#
# COMPACT_ATOMS: atom_id res chain seq x y z
N GLN A 1 22.53 18.67 -19.36
CA GLN A 1 21.67 17.45 -19.33
C GLN A 1 20.56 17.75 -18.32
N ARG A 2 19.36 18.13 -18.81
CA ARG A 2 18.16 18.18 -17.97
C ARG A 2 17.78 16.73 -17.68
N GLN A 3 18.00 16.26 -16.45
CA GLN A 3 17.26 15.14 -15.93
C GLN A 3 15.78 15.52 -16.05
N MET A 4 15.05 14.79 -16.87
CA MET A 4 13.62 14.99 -17.04
C MET A 4 12.95 14.36 -15.81
N CYS A 5 12.93 15.10 -14.71
CA CYS A 5 11.94 14.86 -13.67
C CYS A 5 10.60 15.19 -14.29
N ILE A 6 9.70 14.23 -14.37
CA ILE A 6 8.29 14.48 -14.66
C ILE A 6 7.76 15.16 -13.40
N ARG A 7 7.79 16.51 -13.42
CA ARG A 7 7.28 17.36 -12.34
C ARG A 7 5.77 17.44 -12.47
N ASP A 8 5.16 17.57 -11.30
CA ASP A 8 3.79 18.04 -11.06
C ASP A 8 2.68 17.06 -11.44
N ARG A 9 2.55 16.01 -10.61
CA ARG A 9 1.27 15.33 -10.47
C ARG A 9 0.85 15.36 -9.02
N ALA A 10 -0.12 16.21 -8.73
CA ALA A 10 -0.85 16.16 -7.48
C ALA A 10 -1.79 14.95 -7.53
N MET A 11 -1.77 14.11 -6.50
CA MET A 11 -2.74 13.04 -6.31
C MET A 11 -3.72 13.46 -5.23
N TYR A 12 -5.00 13.41 -5.54
CA TYR A 12 -6.06 13.78 -4.62
C TYR A 12 -6.85 12.56 -4.20
N ASN A 13 -7.17 12.49 -2.91
CA ASN A 13 -8.13 11.55 -2.37
C ASN A 13 -9.56 11.98 -2.74
N SER A 14 -10.53 11.10 -2.53
CA SER A 14 -11.94 11.38 -2.81
C SER A 14 -12.53 12.54 -1.99
N ASP A 15 -11.91 12.88 -0.85
CA ASP A 15 -12.28 14.02 0.00
C ASP A 15 -11.61 15.34 -0.42
N GLY A 16 -10.84 15.35 -1.53
CA GLY A 16 -10.12 16.50 -2.05
C GLY A 16 -8.77 16.78 -1.36
N SER A 17 -8.38 15.99 -0.36
CA SER A 17 -7.05 16.11 0.25
C SER A 17 -5.98 15.55 -0.68
N GLU A 18 -4.80 16.18 -0.68
CA GLU A 18 -3.68 15.72 -1.50
C GLU A 18 -2.93 14.56 -0.83
N GLY A 19 -2.88 13.41 -1.49
CA GLY A 19 -2.14 12.23 -1.05
C GLY A 19 -0.63 12.41 -1.20
N ALA A 20 0.14 12.00 -0.20
CA ALA A 20 1.61 12.09 -0.24
C ALA A 20 2.21 11.14 -1.29
N MET A 21 1.68 9.94 -1.41
CA MET A 21 2.08 8.91 -2.39
C MET A 21 0.96 7.88 -2.55
N CYS A 22 0.78 7.38 -3.76
CA CYS A 22 -0.12 6.27 -4.06
C CYS A 22 0.61 5.23 -4.91
N GLY A 23 0.82 4.04 -4.36
CA GLY A 23 1.54 2.96 -5.05
C GLY A 23 0.89 2.54 -6.37
N ASN A 24 -0.44 2.56 -6.46
CA ASN A 24 -1.17 2.31 -7.71
C ASN A 24 -0.95 3.46 -8.71
N GLY A 25 -1.05 4.71 -8.25
CA GLY A 25 -0.90 5.89 -9.08
C GLY A 25 0.48 6.00 -9.72
N VAL A 26 1.56 5.78 -8.97
CA VAL A 26 2.92 5.86 -9.52
C VAL A 26 3.17 4.78 -10.59
N ARG A 27 2.59 3.57 -10.46
CA ARG A 27 2.68 2.55 -11.49
C ARG A 27 1.95 2.96 -12.78
N CYS A 28 0.77 3.56 -12.66
CA CYS A 28 0.02 4.09 -13.80
C CYS A 28 0.80 5.21 -14.50
N ILE A 29 1.42 6.13 -13.74
CA ILE A 29 2.28 7.18 -14.30
C ILE A 29 3.46 6.57 -15.05
N ALA A 30 4.14 5.60 -14.47
CA ALA A 30 5.27 4.93 -15.08
C ALA A 30 4.91 4.29 -16.43
N LYS A 31 3.79 3.56 -16.47
CA LYS A 31 3.25 3.00 -17.72
C LYS A 31 2.92 4.11 -18.74
N TYR A 32 2.21 5.15 -18.31
CA TYR A 32 1.81 6.25 -19.18
C TYR A 32 3.02 6.90 -19.87
N VAL A 33 4.03 7.28 -19.09
CA VAL A 33 5.19 8.00 -19.65
C VAL A 33 6.02 7.15 -20.62
N TYR A 34 6.09 5.83 -20.39
CA TYR A 34 6.78 4.92 -21.27
C TYR A 34 5.94 4.61 -22.52
N ASP A 35 4.70 4.19 -22.34
CA ASP A 35 3.82 3.75 -23.43
C ASP A 35 3.49 4.85 -24.44
N TYR A 36 3.50 6.13 -24.00
CA TYR A 36 3.30 7.31 -24.87
C TYR A 36 4.61 7.95 -25.34
N GLY A 37 5.75 7.29 -25.12
CA GLY A 37 7.04 7.73 -25.65
C GLY A 37 7.62 9.00 -25.01
N LEU A 38 7.19 9.36 -23.79
CA LEU A 38 7.78 10.47 -23.04
C LEU A 38 9.15 10.10 -22.45
N THR A 39 9.43 8.81 -22.35
CA THR A 39 10.73 8.24 -21.99
C THR A 39 10.90 6.88 -22.66
N ASP A 40 12.16 6.51 -22.92
CA ASP A 40 12.58 5.18 -23.39
C ASP A 40 13.28 4.35 -22.29
N LYS A 41 13.39 4.93 -21.08
CA LYS A 41 14.05 4.28 -19.95
C LYS A 41 13.13 3.28 -19.27
N THR A 42 13.67 2.13 -18.89
CA THR A 42 12.99 1.10 -18.11
C THR A 42 13.20 1.23 -16.61
N THR A 43 14.14 2.08 -16.17
CA THR A 43 14.27 2.54 -14.78
C THR A 43 14.05 4.04 -14.77
N ILE A 44 13.06 4.49 -14.01
CA ILE A 44 12.66 5.90 -13.93
C ILE A 44 12.51 6.33 -12.47
N THR A 45 12.57 7.64 -12.23
CA THR A 45 12.28 8.24 -10.92
C THR A 45 11.09 9.18 -11.04
N ILE A 46 10.19 9.11 -10.06
CA ILE A 46 9.01 9.99 -9.94
C ILE A 46 9.13 10.75 -8.63
N GLU A 47 9.06 12.07 -8.70
CA GLU A 47 8.99 12.94 -7.53
C GLU A 47 7.54 12.95 -7.00
N THR A 48 7.38 12.64 -5.72
CA THR A 48 6.10 12.66 -5.00
C THR A 48 6.25 13.47 -3.73
N LYS A 49 5.16 13.84 -3.05
CA LYS A 49 5.25 14.45 -1.72
C LYS A 49 5.89 13.51 -0.68
N GLY A 50 5.78 12.19 -0.88
CA GLY A 50 6.43 11.18 -0.07
C GLY A 50 7.87 10.88 -0.48
N GLY A 51 8.54 11.78 -1.24
CA GLY A 51 9.91 11.60 -1.72
C GLY A 51 10.02 11.13 -3.17
N ILE A 52 11.27 10.91 -3.60
CA ILE A 52 11.58 10.39 -4.93
C ILE A 52 11.42 8.88 -4.90
N LYS A 53 10.58 8.34 -5.78
CA LYS A 53 10.38 6.90 -5.93
C LYS A 53 11.09 6.41 -7.18
N GLU A 54 11.89 5.34 -7.02
CA GLU A 54 12.49 4.62 -8.12
C GLU A 54 11.56 3.48 -8.58
N LEU A 55 11.39 3.38 -9.89
CA LEU A 55 10.51 2.40 -10.50
C LEU A 55 11.23 1.66 -11.62
N ASP A 56 11.16 0.32 -11.60
CA ASP A 56 11.62 -0.55 -12.67
C ASP A 56 10.45 -1.07 -13.48
N LEU A 57 10.51 -0.89 -14.79
CA LEU A 57 9.45 -1.23 -15.74
C LEU A 57 9.77 -2.54 -16.45
N THR A 58 8.85 -3.48 -16.42
CA THR A 58 8.88 -4.66 -17.27
C THR A 58 8.12 -4.33 -18.56
N VAL A 59 8.81 -4.44 -19.68
CA VAL A 59 8.27 -4.09 -21.00
C VAL A 59 8.15 -5.35 -21.85
N GLU A 60 6.94 -5.58 -22.37
CA GLU A 60 6.63 -6.66 -23.30
C GLU A 60 5.91 -6.08 -24.51
N ASP A 61 6.32 -6.45 -25.71
CA ASP A 61 5.76 -5.94 -26.98
C ASP A 61 5.70 -4.40 -27.06
N GLY A 62 6.71 -3.72 -26.45
CA GLY A 62 6.80 -2.25 -26.44
C GLY A 62 5.84 -1.56 -25.48
N LYS A 63 5.20 -2.28 -24.58
CA LYS A 63 4.29 -1.76 -23.55
C LYS A 63 4.70 -2.23 -22.18
N VAL A 64 4.51 -1.36 -21.17
CA VAL A 64 4.74 -1.72 -19.78
C VAL A 64 3.64 -2.66 -19.30
N THR A 65 4.03 -3.82 -18.76
CA THR A 65 3.12 -4.82 -18.19
C THR A 65 3.18 -4.84 -16.66
N TRP A 66 4.38 -4.72 -16.09
CA TRP A 66 4.61 -4.72 -14.65
C TRP A 66 5.50 -3.55 -14.24
N VAL A 67 5.29 -3.05 -13.03
CA VAL A 67 6.10 -1.99 -12.44
C VAL A 67 6.51 -2.39 -11.03
N LYS A 68 7.82 -2.43 -10.78
CA LYS A 68 8.41 -2.60 -9.46
C LYS A 68 8.70 -1.22 -8.87
N VAL A 69 8.26 -0.98 -7.65
CA VAL A 69 8.39 0.29 -6.93
C VAL A 69 9.16 0.05 -5.64
N ASP A 70 10.17 0.87 -5.36
CA ASP A 70 10.78 0.94 -4.03
C ASP A 70 9.83 1.71 -3.09
N MET A 71 9.32 0.97 -2.09
CA MET A 71 8.35 1.48 -1.11
C MET A 71 9.02 1.97 0.18
N GLU A 72 10.37 1.95 0.23
CA GLU A 72 11.21 2.31 1.37
C GLU A 72 11.13 1.33 2.56
N ALA A 73 11.84 1.68 3.64
CA ALA A 73 11.92 0.85 4.84
C ALA A 73 10.58 0.83 5.60
N PRO A 74 10.12 -0.34 6.05
CA PRO A 74 8.98 -0.42 6.95
C PRO A 74 9.37 0.09 8.35
N ILE A 75 8.47 0.79 9.02
CA ILE A 75 8.68 1.31 10.37
C ILE A 75 7.85 0.48 11.35
N THR A 76 8.53 -0.14 12.33
CA THR A 76 7.89 -0.94 13.40
C THR A 76 7.78 -0.20 14.71
N LYS A 77 8.52 0.92 14.88
CA LYS A 77 8.54 1.68 16.12
C LYS A 77 7.17 2.32 16.40
N ALA A 78 6.50 1.91 17.47
CA ALA A 78 5.15 2.30 17.82
C ALA A 78 4.94 3.83 17.85
N SER A 79 5.90 4.58 18.38
CA SER A 79 5.84 6.05 18.45
C SER A 79 5.91 6.74 17.08
N GLN A 80 6.38 6.05 16.03
CA GLN A 80 6.47 6.56 14.65
C GLN A 80 5.30 6.09 13.77
N ILE A 81 4.45 5.17 14.28
CA ILE A 81 3.30 4.64 13.53
C ILE A 81 2.07 5.57 13.57
N PRO A 82 1.69 6.42 14.51
CA PRO A 82 1.70 6.41 15.96
C PRO A 82 0.70 5.38 16.54
N ALA A 83 1.20 4.45 17.32
CA ALA A 83 0.41 3.47 18.04
C ALA A 83 0.76 3.51 19.54
N ILE A 84 -0.24 3.54 20.37
CA ILE A 84 -0.09 3.56 21.85
C ILE A 84 -0.43 2.17 22.35
N TYR A 85 0.58 1.45 22.86
CA TYR A 85 0.38 0.11 23.40
C TYR A 85 1.32 -0.12 24.60
N ASP A 86 0.83 0.11 25.80
CA ASP A 86 1.60 0.05 27.04
C ASP A 86 3.00 0.68 26.88
N ASP A 87 4.06 0.03 27.38
CA ASP A 87 5.44 0.51 27.26
C ASP A 87 6.22 -0.22 26.12
N LEU A 88 5.52 -0.77 25.12
CA LEU A 88 6.18 -1.50 24.01
C LEU A 88 6.69 -0.54 22.93
N ASP A 89 7.94 -0.72 22.55
CA ASP A 89 8.54 -0.02 21.40
C ASP A 89 7.98 -0.52 20.05
N GLU A 90 7.57 -1.79 19.98
CA GLU A 90 7.01 -2.42 18.79
C GLU A 90 5.74 -3.21 19.15
N VAL A 91 4.72 -3.11 18.32
CA VAL A 91 3.45 -3.84 18.50
C VAL A 91 3.40 -4.97 17.47
N ILE A 92 3.90 -6.14 17.85
CA ILE A 92 3.95 -7.34 16.99
C ILE A 92 3.17 -8.45 17.68
N ASP A 93 2.12 -8.95 17.02
CA ASP A 93 1.23 -10.03 17.48
C ASP A 93 0.67 -9.77 18.90
N GLN A 94 0.27 -8.53 19.17
CA GLN A 94 -0.22 -8.13 20.48
C GLN A 94 -1.76 -8.17 20.56
N PRO A 95 -2.34 -8.59 21.69
CA PRO A 95 -3.80 -8.64 21.84
C PRO A 95 -4.41 -7.24 21.87
N VAL A 96 -5.52 -7.06 21.18
CA VAL A 96 -6.34 -5.86 21.18
C VAL A 96 -7.82 -6.24 21.27
N ILE A 97 -8.60 -5.53 22.10
CA ILE A 97 -10.03 -5.78 22.23
C ILE A 97 -10.79 -4.79 21.37
N VAL A 98 -11.44 -5.27 20.30
CA VAL A 98 -12.25 -4.46 19.41
C VAL A 98 -13.68 -5.00 19.40
N ASP A 99 -14.67 -4.15 19.70
CA ASP A 99 -16.09 -4.50 19.79
C ASP A 99 -16.36 -5.69 20.73
N GLY A 100 -15.58 -5.82 21.83
CA GLY A 100 -15.70 -6.87 22.84
C GLY A 100 -15.09 -8.22 22.43
N LYS A 101 -14.43 -8.31 21.29
CA LYS A 101 -13.69 -9.49 20.83
C LYS A 101 -12.20 -9.21 20.83
N GLU A 102 -11.40 -10.17 21.25
CA GLU A 102 -9.94 -10.12 21.19
C GLU A 102 -9.43 -10.50 19.80
N TYR A 103 -8.47 -9.72 19.34
CA TYR A 103 -7.71 -9.94 18.10
C TYR A 103 -6.24 -9.76 18.39
N ASN A 104 -5.37 -10.39 17.61
CA ASN A 104 -3.95 -10.08 17.62
C ASN A 104 -3.63 -9.11 16.48
N ILE A 105 -2.87 -8.04 16.79
CA ILE A 105 -2.53 -6.99 15.85
C ILE A 105 -1.02 -6.81 15.74
N THR A 106 -0.54 -6.54 14.54
CA THR A 106 0.83 -6.08 14.27
C THR A 106 0.77 -4.71 13.62
N CYS A 107 1.45 -3.72 14.22
CA CYS A 107 1.42 -2.34 13.74
C CYS A 107 2.68 -2.03 12.91
N ILE A 108 2.50 -1.44 11.73
CA ILE A 108 3.56 -1.06 10.80
C ILE A 108 3.22 0.27 10.15
N SER A 109 4.23 1.09 9.87
CA SER A 109 4.05 2.27 9.02
C SER A 109 4.84 2.09 7.72
N MET A 110 4.18 2.40 6.61
CA MET A 110 4.75 2.57 5.27
C MET A 110 4.66 4.05 4.84
N GLY A 111 4.89 4.97 5.79
CA GLY A 111 4.61 6.39 5.65
C GLY A 111 3.19 6.78 6.08
N ASN A 112 2.33 5.80 6.31
CA ASN A 112 1.00 5.88 6.90
C ASN A 112 0.78 4.67 7.82
N PRO A 113 -0.07 4.79 8.86
CA PRO A 113 -0.25 3.73 9.86
C PRO A 113 -1.10 2.57 9.34
N HIS A 114 -0.63 1.35 9.60
CA HIS A 114 -1.30 0.09 9.29
C HIS A 114 -1.39 -0.80 10.54
N GLY A 115 -2.57 -1.37 10.77
CA GLY A 115 -2.82 -2.41 11.77
C GLY A 115 -3.20 -3.71 11.07
N VAL A 116 -2.30 -4.70 11.10
CA VAL A 116 -2.47 -5.98 10.41
C VAL A 116 -3.01 -7.03 11.37
N VAL A 117 -4.13 -7.64 11.00
CA VAL A 117 -4.85 -8.64 11.80
C VAL A 117 -4.97 -9.94 11.01
N PHE A 118 -4.47 -11.05 11.58
CA PHE A 118 -4.62 -12.36 10.98
C PHE A 118 -6.01 -12.93 11.28
N VAL A 119 -6.67 -13.47 10.26
CA VAL A 119 -8.00 -14.08 10.36
C VAL A 119 -8.02 -15.42 9.64
N ASP A 120 -8.96 -16.30 10.02
CA ASP A 120 -9.10 -17.63 9.39
C ASP A 120 -9.61 -17.52 7.94
N SER A 121 -10.50 -16.53 7.68
CA SER A 121 -11.07 -16.27 6.35
C SER A 121 -11.40 -14.79 6.21
N VAL A 122 -10.85 -14.13 5.20
CA VAL A 122 -11.17 -12.72 4.90
C VAL A 122 -12.58 -12.56 4.35
N ALA A 123 -13.14 -13.62 3.73
CA ALA A 123 -14.49 -13.59 3.18
C ALA A 123 -15.56 -13.50 4.27
N ASP A 124 -15.28 -14.04 5.48
CA ASP A 124 -16.24 -14.07 6.58
C ASP A 124 -16.22 -12.81 7.46
N ILE A 125 -15.35 -11.84 7.13
CA ILE A 125 -15.26 -10.59 7.87
C ILE A 125 -16.35 -9.63 7.41
N ASP A 126 -17.21 -9.20 8.34
CA ASP A 126 -18.11 -8.05 8.17
C ASP A 126 -17.31 -6.77 8.35
N ILE A 127 -16.56 -6.39 7.29
CA ILE A 127 -15.57 -5.31 7.35
C ILE A 127 -16.23 -3.94 7.53
N GLU A 128 -17.42 -3.73 7.00
CA GLU A 128 -18.21 -2.51 7.18
C GLU A 128 -18.59 -2.29 8.64
N LYS A 129 -18.78 -3.37 9.39
CA LYS A 129 -19.10 -3.31 10.81
C LYS A 129 -17.87 -3.13 11.68
N ILE A 130 -16.80 -3.90 11.41
CA ILE A 130 -15.63 -3.96 12.30
C ILE A 130 -14.55 -2.94 11.94
N GLY A 131 -14.42 -2.58 10.66
CA GLY A 131 -13.40 -1.65 10.16
C GLY A 131 -13.41 -0.29 10.87
N PRO A 132 -14.58 0.39 11.00
CA PRO A 132 -14.64 1.66 11.75
C PRO A 132 -14.23 1.55 13.21
N LYS A 133 -14.38 0.36 13.83
CA LYS A 133 -14.00 0.11 15.23
C LYS A 133 -12.48 0.02 15.40
N PHE A 134 -11.80 -0.59 14.42
CA PHE A 134 -10.34 -0.60 14.37
C PHE A 134 -9.81 0.79 14.02
N GLU A 135 -10.33 1.42 12.97
CA GLU A 135 -9.90 2.75 12.51
C GLU A 135 -9.87 3.77 13.66
N ASN A 136 -10.91 3.76 14.51
CA ASN A 136 -11.09 4.72 15.59
C ASN A 136 -10.73 4.14 16.97
N HIS A 137 -9.97 3.04 17.03
CA HIS A 137 -9.57 2.45 18.30
C HIS A 137 -8.65 3.40 19.07
N PRO A 138 -8.79 3.54 20.40
CA PRO A 138 -8.01 4.48 21.22
C PRO A 138 -6.50 4.31 21.14
N MET A 139 -6.00 3.12 20.78
CA MET A 139 -4.57 2.90 20.56
C MET A 139 -4.01 3.65 19.34
N PHE A 140 -4.87 4.16 18.45
CA PHE A 140 -4.47 4.90 17.26
C PHE A 140 -4.99 6.34 17.30
N PRO A 141 -4.24 7.29 17.90
CA PRO A 141 -4.68 8.68 18.02
C PRO A 141 -4.92 9.36 16.67
N ASP A 142 -4.18 8.96 15.63
CA ASP A 142 -4.30 9.49 14.26
C ASP A 142 -5.13 8.56 13.35
N ARG A 143 -5.89 7.62 13.93
CA ARG A 143 -6.59 6.55 13.21
C ARG A 143 -5.64 5.63 12.44
N VAL A 144 -6.12 4.56 11.88
CA VAL A 144 -5.30 3.52 11.24
C VAL A 144 -6.01 2.91 10.03
N ASN A 145 -5.24 2.50 9.02
CA ASN A 145 -5.70 1.54 8.03
C ASN A 145 -5.63 0.14 8.64
N THR A 146 -6.63 -0.67 8.45
CA THR A 146 -6.65 -2.03 9.02
C THR A 146 -6.73 -3.06 7.92
N GLU A 147 -5.73 -3.93 7.88
CA GLU A 147 -5.63 -5.04 6.95
C GLU A 147 -6.03 -6.34 7.67
N PHE A 148 -7.08 -6.99 7.16
CA PHE A 148 -7.45 -8.35 7.54
C PHE A 148 -6.81 -9.30 6.56
N ILE A 149 -5.99 -10.24 7.05
CA ILE A 149 -5.23 -11.15 6.19
C ILE A 149 -5.49 -12.61 6.54
N GLU A 150 -5.69 -13.41 5.49
CA GLU A 150 -5.83 -14.87 5.52
C GLU A 150 -4.56 -15.49 4.94
N LEU A 151 -3.92 -16.39 5.67
CA LEU A 151 -2.78 -17.16 5.17
C LEU A 151 -3.28 -18.24 4.23
N VAL A 152 -2.77 -18.27 3.00
CA VAL A 152 -3.01 -19.34 2.05
C VAL A 152 -1.90 -20.41 2.18
N ASP A 153 -0.64 -19.93 2.16
CA ASP A 153 0.56 -20.73 2.37
C ASP A 153 1.74 -19.83 2.83
N ASP A 154 2.97 -20.35 2.84
CA ASP A 154 4.18 -19.64 3.26
C ASP A 154 4.65 -18.54 2.29
N LYS A 155 3.95 -18.35 1.17
CA LYS A 155 4.27 -17.36 0.10
C LYS A 155 3.06 -16.56 -0.37
N THR A 156 1.87 -16.86 0.14
CA THR A 156 0.63 -16.31 -0.39
C THR A 156 -0.31 -15.93 0.74
N ILE A 157 -0.82 -14.70 0.68
CA ILE A 157 -1.87 -14.21 1.59
C ILE A 157 -3.02 -13.60 0.78
N LYS A 158 -4.23 -13.63 1.34
CA LYS A 158 -5.35 -12.82 0.87
C LYS A 158 -5.55 -11.67 1.82
N MET A 159 -5.94 -10.50 1.30
CA MET A 159 -6.10 -9.28 2.07
C MET A 159 -7.40 -8.57 1.72
N ARG A 160 -8.10 -8.12 2.75
CA ARG A 160 -9.11 -7.04 2.66
C ARG A 160 -8.68 -5.90 3.57
N VAL A 161 -8.97 -4.67 3.17
CA VAL A 161 -8.51 -3.47 3.88
C VAL A 161 -9.65 -2.52 4.15
N TRP A 162 -9.66 -1.99 5.36
CA TRP A 162 -10.42 -0.80 5.73
C TRP A 162 -9.46 0.39 5.78
N GLU A 163 -9.56 1.28 4.80
CA GLU A 163 -8.67 2.45 4.73
C GLU A 163 -9.23 3.60 5.57
N ARG A 164 -8.34 4.26 6.27
CA ARG A 164 -8.59 5.44 7.10
C ARG A 164 -9.26 6.54 6.30
N GLY A 165 -10.53 6.83 6.64
CA GLY A 165 -11.33 7.87 6.00
C GLY A 165 -11.92 7.51 4.64
N ALA A 166 -11.67 6.29 4.12
CA ALA A 166 -12.17 5.85 2.82
C ALA A 166 -13.07 4.61 2.89
N GLY A 167 -12.99 3.84 3.99
CA GLY A 167 -13.73 2.59 4.11
C GLY A 167 -13.05 1.41 3.41
N GLU A 168 -13.81 0.36 3.06
CA GLU A 168 -13.25 -0.75 2.30
C GLU A 168 -12.89 -0.29 0.90
N THR A 169 -11.65 -0.58 0.48
CA THR A 169 -11.16 -0.31 -0.87
C THR A 169 -10.73 -1.59 -1.56
N LEU A 170 -10.67 -1.56 -2.89
CA LEU A 170 -10.30 -2.73 -3.68
C LEU A 170 -8.81 -3.06 -3.59
N ALA A 171 -7.95 -2.09 -3.29
CA ALA A 171 -6.51 -2.27 -3.22
C ALA A 171 -5.82 -1.12 -2.49
N CYS A 172 -4.99 -1.46 -1.50
CA CYS A 172 -4.08 -0.56 -0.80
C CYS A 172 -2.64 -1.07 -0.96
N GLY A 173 -1.80 -0.34 -1.69
CA GLY A 173 -0.41 -0.73 -1.95
C GLY A 173 0.45 -0.75 -0.69
N THR A 174 0.36 0.30 0.15
CA THR A 174 1.06 0.37 1.44
C THR A 174 0.54 -0.68 2.42
N GLY A 175 -0.77 -0.95 2.42
CA GLY A 175 -1.37 -2.02 3.20
C GLY A 175 -0.88 -3.42 2.80
N ALA A 176 -0.70 -3.67 1.49
CA ALA A 176 -0.11 -4.93 1.02
C ALA A 176 1.34 -5.09 1.48
N CYS A 177 2.15 -4.00 1.43
CA CYS A 177 3.51 -3.99 1.96
C CYS A 177 3.54 -4.28 3.46
N ALA A 178 2.71 -3.57 4.24
CA ALA A 178 2.59 -3.78 5.68
C ALA A 178 2.15 -5.22 6.01
N SER A 179 1.17 -5.77 5.27
CA SER A 179 0.66 -7.14 5.45
C SER A 179 1.72 -8.21 5.20
N ALA A 180 2.47 -8.09 4.10
CA ALA A 180 3.55 -9.01 3.79
C ALA A 180 4.68 -8.94 4.83
N TYR A 181 5.07 -7.74 5.25
CA TYR A 181 6.09 -7.55 6.27
C TYR A 181 5.64 -8.03 7.66
N ALA A 182 4.38 -7.76 8.04
CA ALA A 182 3.79 -8.33 9.26
C ALA A 182 3.81 -9.86 9.25
N SER A 183 3.49 -10.47 8.10
CA SER A 183 3.51 -11.93 7.94
C SER A 183 4.92 -12.50 8.11
N TYR A 184 5.94 -11.81 7.58
CA TYR A 184 7.35 -12.15 7.77
C TYR A 184 7.78 -12.01 9.24
N LEU A 185 7.48 -10.89 9.90
CA LEU A 185 7.81 -10.67 11.33
C LEU A 185 7.19 -11.73 12.24
N ASN A 186 5.95 -12.12 11.95
CA ASN A 186 5.24 -13.18 12.67
C ASN A 186 5.64 -14.60 12.24
N LYS A 187 6.68 -14.74 11.39
CA LYS A 187 7.22 -16.02 10.91
C LYS A 187 6.17 -16.91 10.22
N LYS A 188 5.18 -16.29 9.60
CA LYS A 188 4.09 -16.97 8.89
C LYS A 188 4.40 -17.14 7.40
N THR A 189 5.20 -16.22 6.83
CA THR A 189 5.65 -16.27 5.43
C THR A 189 7.15 -15.99 5.32
N GLY A 190 7.71 -16.22 4.12
CA GLY A 190 9.04 -15.74 3.75
C GLY A 190 9.04 -14.25 3.39
N LYS A 191 10.18 -13.77 2.86
CA LYS A 191 10.39 -12.35 2.47
C LYS A 191 9.69 -11.97 1.16
N LYS A 192 9.29 -12.94 0.35
CA LYS A 192 8.55 -12.75 -0.92
C LYS A 192 7.16 -13.31 -0.76
N VAL A 193 6.16 -12.45 -0.94
CA VAL A 193 4.75 -12.78 -0.70
C VAL A 193 3.91 -12.29 -1.87
N LEU A 194 3.07 -13.17 -2.38
CA LEU A 194 1.97 -12.82 -3.26
C LEU A 194 0.77 -12.41 -2.41
N VAL A 195 0.29 -11.19 -2.61
CA VAL A 195 -0.86 -10.64 -1.90
C VAL A 195 -2.04 -10.56 -2.86
N HIS A 196 -3.07 -11.37 -2.62
CA HIS A 196 -4.35 -11.30 -3.33
C HIS A 196 -5.24 -10.24 -2.70
N LEU A 197 -5.55 -9.17 -3.43
CA LEU A 197 -6.49 -8.13 -3.06
C LEU A 197 -7.76 -8.26 -3.90
N LEU A 198 -8.83 -7.58 -3.52
CA LEU A 198 -10.06 -7.54 -4.32
C LEU A 198 -9.84 -6.93 -5.72
N GLY A 199 -8.91 -5.99 -5.84
CA GLY A 199 -8.58 -5.28 -7.09
C GLY A 199 -7.47 -5.92 -7.93
N GLY A 200 -6.91 -7.06 -7.48
CA GLY A 200 -5.83 -7.77 -8.19
C GLY A 200 -4.65 -8.11 -7.30
N ASP A 201 -3.61 -8.66 -7.90
CA ASP A 201 -2.48 -9.23 -7.19
C ASP A 201 -1.28 -8.28 -7.14
N LEU A 202 -0.57 -8.29 -6.00
CA LEU A 202 0.71 -7.62 -5.82
C LEU A 202 1.76 -8.61 -5.32
N GLN A 203 2.97 -8.53 -5.86
CA GLN A 203 4.13 -9.22 -5.34
C GLN A 203 4.90 -8.27 -4.42
N ILE A 204 5.09 -8.67 -3.17
CA ILE A 204 5.82 -7.89 -2.18
C ILE A 204 7.10 -8.63 -1.81
N GLU A 205 8.22 -7.91 -1.80
CA GLU A 205 9.52 -8.46 -1.45
C GLU A 205 10.22 -7.55 -0.44
N TYR A 206 10.55 -8.08 0.74
CA TYR A 206 11.42 -7.40 1.69
C TYR A 206 12.88 -7.75 1.41
N ASP A 207 13.66 -6.73 1.07
CA ASP A 207 15.11 -6.81 0.89
C ASP A 207 15.78 -6.43 2.23
N GLU A 208 16.23 -7.44 2.98
CA GLU A 208 16.83 -7.24 4.29
C GLU A 208 18.20 -6.55 4.23
N GLU A 209 18.94 -6.68 3.12
CA GLU A 209 20.26 -6.04 2.98
C GLU A 209 20.13 -4.53 2.78
N LYS A 210 19.09 -4.12 2.07
CA LYS A 210 18.77 -2.70 1.79
C LYS A 210 17.82 -2.10 2.82
N ASP A 211 17.23 -2.95 3.66
CA ASP A 211 16.13 -2.58 4.57
C ASP A 211 15.02 -1.82 3.83
N THR A 212 14.50 -2.42 2.76
CA THR A 212 13.45 -1.81 1.96
C THR A 212 12.42 -2.84 1.49
N ILE A 213 11.21 -2.39 1.20
CA ILE A 213 10.15 -3.22 0.60
C ILE A 213 9.98 -2.83 -0.86
N PHE A 214 10.05 -3.82 -1.74
CA PHE A 214 9.67 -3.67 -3.13
C PHE A 214 8.25 -4.17 -3.35
N MET A 215 7.44 -3.36 -4.02
CA MET A 215 6.10 -3.73 -4.49
C MET A 215 6.10 -3.84 -6.01
N THR A 216 5.74 -5.00 -6.53
CA THR A 216 5.58 -5.23 -7.97
C THR A 216 4.12 -5.51 -8.29
N GLY A 217 3.56 -4.77 -9.21
CA GLY A 217 2.18 -4.93 -9.64
C GLY A 217 1.95 -4.54 -11.09
N PRO A 218 0.83 -4.98 -11.68
CA PRO A 218 0.47 -4.61 -13.04
C PRO A 218 0.10 -3.13 -13.15
N ALA A 219 0.18 -2.62 -14.37
CA ALA A 219 -0.42 -1.36 -14.77
C ALA A 219 -1.15 -1.59 -16.11
N THR A 220 -2.46 -1.36 -16.13
CA THR A 220 -3.30 -1.67 -17.29
C THR A 220 -4.02 -0.43 -17.77
N THR A 221 -3.90 -0.12 -19.07
CA THR A 221 -4.73 0.92 -19.71
C THR A 221 -6.15 0.40 -19.83
N VAL A 222 -7.11 1.15 -19.29
CA VAL A 222 -8.55 0.78 -19.35
C VAL A 222 -9.19 1.37 -20.58
N PHE A 223 -8.96 2.67 -20.82
CA PHE A 223 -9.41 3.39 -22.03
C PHE A 223 -8.62 4.69 -22.18
N ASP A 224 -8.64 5.25 -23.38
CA ASP A 224 -8.24 6.63 -23.69
C ASP A 224 -9.51 7.45 -23.93
N GLY A 225 -9.53 8.71 -23.46
CA GLY A 225 -10.69 9.57 -23.58
C GLY A 225 -10.32 11.04 -23.73
N GLU A 226 -11.24 11.81 -24.26
CA GLU A 226 -11.15 13.28 -24.35
C GLU A 226 -12.25 13.91 -23.51
N ILE A 227 -11.92 15.02 -22.85
CA ILE A 227 -12.89 15.80 -22.07
C ILE A 227 -12.80 17.28 -22.48
N ASP A 228 -13.95 17.90 -22.70
CA ASP A 228 -14.04 19.33 -22.90
C ASP A 228 -13.95 20.06 -21.55
N LEU A 229 -12.94 20.91 -21.43
CA LEU A 229 -12.69 21.72 -20.22
C LEU A 229 -13.29 23.13 -20.33
N THR A 230 -14.02 23.45 -21.40
CA THR A 230 -14.68 24.76 -21.54
C THR A 230 -15.75 24.94 -20.46
N GLY A 231 -15.57 25.99 -19.62
CA GLY A 231 -16.50 26.31 -18.52
C GLY A 231 -16.23 25.60 -17.20
N ILE A 232 -15.09 24.94 -17.06
CA ILE A 232 -14.54 24.53 -15.76
C ILE A 232 -13.69 25.73 -15.28
N ASP A 233 -14.24 26.49 -14.35
CA ASP A 233 -13.50 27.59 -13.71
C ASP A 233 -12.38 27.00 -12.81
N ASP A 234 -11.19 27.62 -12.86
CA ASP A 234 -10.01 27.30 -12.04
C ASP A 234 -10.25 27.50 -10.53
#